data_738ebea884e96207e3d179de2ff6781c
#
_entry.id   738ebea884e96207e3d179de2ff6781c
#
_cell.length_a   1.000
_cell.length_b   1.000
_cell.length_c   1.000
_cell.angle_alpha   90.00
_cell.angle_beta   90.00
_cell.angle_gamma   90.00
#
_symmetry.space_group_name_H-M   'P 1'
#
loop_
_entity.id
_entity.type
_entity.pdbx_description
1 polymer ?
#
loop_
_entity_poly.entity_id
_entity_poly.type
_entity_poly.pdbx_seq_one_letter_code
_entity_poly.pdbx_strand_id
1 'polypeptide(L)'
;DYQIPLNGLKGGQLEAAVSINKIGDGLDRAVEESVKNERLKTDLITNVSHDIKTPLTSIINYVDLLKREDFEDPKIRNYLQVLEEKAYRLKTLTEDVVEASKVSSGNISLEMMNLNLVELVNQTSAEFEEKFEARNLKMIMNLPTEPATIYADGRRMWRVLANVFNNAAKYAMEGSRVYVDLVQTGEEVQLTIKNVSEQPLNISCLLYTSPSPRD
;
A
#
# COMPACT_ATOMS: atom_id res chain seq x y z
N ASP A 1 15.22 -19.96 23.03
CA ASP A 1 16.01 -21.23 23.04
C ASP A 1 15.74 -22.03 24.28
N TYR A 2 14.64 -22.78 24.29
CA TYR A 2 14.33 -23.69 25.39
C TYR A 2 14.80 -25.10 24.99
N GLN A 3 15.98 -25.51 25.47
CA GLN A 3 16.46 -26.88 25.32
C GLN A 3 16.08 -27.70 26.54
N ILE A 4 15.61 -28.93 26.31
CA ILE A 4 15.31 -29.87 27.40
C ILE A 4 16.64 -30.30 27.99
N PRO A 5 16.84 -30.11 29.32
CA PRO A 5 18.08 -30.56 29.97
C PRO A 5 18.16 -32.09 29.94
N LEU A 6 19.30 -32.61 29.46
CA LEU A 6 19.50 -34.08 29.30
C LEU A 6 19.96 -34.77 30.57
N ASN A 7 20.34 -34.01 31.61
CA ASN A 7 20.86 -34.57 32.87
C ASN A 7 19.77 -35.32 33.62
N GLY A 8 20.03 -36.59 33.92
CA GLY A 8 19.12 -37.44 34.70
C GLY A 8 18.11 -38.27 33.90
N LEU A 9 18.00 -38.02 32.56
CA LEU A 9 17.15 -38.81 31.68
C LEU A 9 17.85 -40.11 31.26
N LYS A 10 17.07 -41.20 31.12
CA LYS A 10 17.56 -42.51 30.71
C LYS A 10 16.62 -43.19 29.71
N GLY A 11 17.19 -44.05 28.84
CA GLY A 11 16.41 -44.84 27.89
C GLY A 11 15.59 -43.99 26.94
N GLY A 12 14.34 -44.35 26.67
CA GLY A 12 13.45 -43.68 25.74
C GLY A 12 13.18 -42.18 26.03
N GLN A 13 13.30 -41.77 27.31
CA GLN A 13 13.16 -40.35 27.68
C GLN A 13 14.34 -39.50 27.18
N LEU A 14 15.56 -40.07 27.23
CA LEU A 14 16.75 -39.40 26.73
C LEU A 14 16.70 -39.28 25.21
N GLU A 15 16.29 -40.34 24.50
CA GLU A 15 16.13 -40.32 23.05
C GLU A 15 15.09 -39.31 22.58
N ALA A 16 13.95 -39.26 23.29
CA ALA A 16 12.90 -38.27 23.00
C ALA A 16 13.39 -36.83 23.20
N ALA A 17 14.06 -36.55 24.34
CA ALA A 17 14.60 -35.22 24.64
C ALA A 17 15.66 -34.78 23.61
N VAL A 18 16.56 -35.67 23.22
CA VAL A 18 17.55 -35.39 22.15
C VAL A 18 16.88 -35.12 20.81
N SER A 19 15.83 -35.88 20.48
CA SER A 19 15.07 -35.68 19.24
C SER A 19 14.33 -34.35 19.23
N ILE A 20 13.70 -33.98 20.33
CA ILE A 20 13.00 -32.69 20.48
C ILE A 20 14.00 -31.53 20.35
N ASN A 21 15.15 -31.61 21.04
CA ASN A 21 16.18 -30.57 20.95
C ASN A 21 16.71 -30.42 19.50
N LYS A 22 16.94 -31.53 18.79
CA LYS A 22 17.34 -31.48 17.37
C LYS A 22 16.28 -30.87 16.47
N ILE A 23 14.99 -31.12 16.74
CA ILE A 23 13.89 -30.49 16.01
C ILE A 23 13.88 -29.00 16.30
N GLY A 24 14.06 -28.59 17.56
CA GLY A 24 14.17 -27.18 17.97
C GLY A 24 15.31 -26.48 17.22
N ASP A 25 16.52 -27.04 17.28
CA ASP A 25 17.69 -26.47 16.56
C ASP A 25 17.47 -26.39 15.04
N GLY A 26 16.79 -27.39 14.47
CA GLY A 26 16.42 -27.41 13.04
C GLY A 26 15.40 -26.33 12.69
N LEU A 27 14.41 -26.10 13.54
CA LEU A 27 13.39 -25.07 13.38
C LEU A 27 14.01 -23.68 13.50
N ASP A 28 14.85 -23.44 14.51
CA ASP A 28 15.53 -22.16 14.71
C ASP A 28 16.38 -21.79 13.48
N ARG A 29 17.15 -22.75 12.95
CA ARG A 29 17.93 -22.54 11.72
C ARG A 29 17.04 -22.21 10.50
N ALA A 30 15.93 -22.93 10.34
CA ALA A 30 15.01 -22.72 9.24
C ALA A 30 14.34 -21.32 9.33
N VAL A 31 14.00 -20.89 10.54
CA VAL A 31 13.47 -19.54 10.79
C VAL A 31 14.51 -18.46 10.49
N GLU A 32 15.75 -18.63 11.00
CA GLU A 32 16.84 -17.71 10.73
C GLU A 32 17.14 -17.57 9.23
N GLU A 33 17.18 -18.70 8.52
CA GLU A 33 17.39 -18.72 7.06
C GLU A 33 16.24 -18.04 6.32
N SER A 34 15.01 -18.30 6.75
CA SER A 34 13.82 -17.65 6.16
C SER A 34 13.84 -16.14 6.35
N VAL A 35 14.15 -15.67 7.57
CA VAL A 35 14.28 -14.23 7.88
C VAL A 35 15.40 -13.60 7.06
N LYS A 36 16.55 -14.28 6.95
CA LYS A 36 17.68 -13.80 6.14
C LYS A 36 17.33 -13.68 4.67
N ASN A 37 16.64 -14.68 4.12
CA ASN A 37 16.20 -14.67 2.73
C ASN A 37 15.20 -13.54 2.45
N GLU A 38 14.27 -13.28 3.37
CA GLU A 38 13.30 -12.19 3.23
C GLU A 38 13.98 -10.81 3.30
N ARG A 39 14.98 -10.65 4.17
CA ARG A 39 15.80 -9.41 4.21
C ARG A 39 16.59 -9.20 2.91
N LEU A 40 17.27 -10.24 2.42
CA LEU A 40 18.01 -10.16 1.15
C LEU A 40 17.09 -9.79 -0.02
N LYS A 41 15.90 -10.35 -0.08
CA LYS A 41 14.89 -10.03 -1.09
C LYS A 41 14.46 -8.57 -1.00
N THR A 42 14.25 -8.06 0.21
CA THR A 42 13.90 -6.66 0.45
C THR A 42 15.02 -5.71 0.03
N ASP A 43 16.27 -6.02 0.40
CA ASP A 43 17.44 -5.22 0.05
C ASP A 43 17.64 -5.19 -1.47
N LEU A 44 17.51 -6.33 -2.14
CA LEU A 44 17.57 -6.41 -3.61
C LEU A 44 16.50 -5.55 -4.27
N ILE A 45 15.24 -5.66 -3.83
CA ILE A 45 14.13 -4.87 -4.38
C ILE A 45 14.37 -3.38 -4.15
N THR A 46 14.87 -3.01 -2.97
CA THR A 46 15.16 -1.61 -2.64
C THR A 46 16.28 -1.05 -3.52
N ASN A 47 17.36 -1.79 -3.70
CA ASN A 47 18.51 -1.38 -4.52
C ASN A 47 18.12 -1.27 -6.00
N VAL A 48 17.45 -2.30 -6.55
CA VAL A 48 16.97 -2.28 -7.95
C VAL A 48 16.03 -1.10 -8.18
N SER A 49 15.16 -0.81 -7.22
CA SER A 49 14.23 0.33 -7.35
C SER A 49 14.94 1.68 -7.30
N HIS A 50 15.98 1.83 -6.48
CA HIS A 50 16.80 3.03 -6.49
C HIS A 50 17.49 3.21 -7.85
N ASP A 51 18.03 2.13 -8.42
CA ASP A 51 18.71 2.13 -9.70
C ASP A 51 17.76 2.39 -10.89
N ILE A 52 16.48 2.06 -10.75
CA ILE A 52 15.43 2.42 -11.70
C ILE A 52 14.96 3.87 -11.51
N LYS A 53 14.85 4.35 -10.27
CA LYS A 53 14.36 5.69 -9.96
C LYS A 53 15.24 6.80 -10.57
N THR A 54 16.55 6.60 -10.57
CA THR A 54 17.52 7.59 -11.09
C THR A 54 17.35 7.87 -12.58
N PRO A 55 17.41 6.88 -13.50
CA PRO A 55 17.20 7.12 -14.92
C PRO A 55 15.77 7.57 -15.23
N LEU A 56 14.79 7.10 -14.47
CA LEU A 56 13.40 7.49 -14.64
C LEU A 56 13.17 8.97 -14.29
N THR A 57 13.78 9.46 -13.22
CA THR A 57 13.76 10.89 -12.87
C THR A 57 14.39 11.72 -13.99
N SER A 58 15.47 11.24 -14.61
CA SER A 58 16.07 11.91 -15.75
C SER A 58 15.12 11.95 -16.96
N ILE A 59 14.42 10.85 -17.26
CA ILE A 59 13.42 10.82 -18.34
C ILE A 59 12.31 11.84 -18.08
N ILE A 60 11.75 11.89 -16.87
CA ILE A 60 10.72 12.86 -16.49
C ILE A 60 11.23 14.28 -16.69
N ASN A 61 12.43 14.61 -16.20
CA ASN A 61 13.00 15.94 -16.34
C ASN A 61 13.20 16.34 -17.81
N TYR A 62 13.67 15.42 -18.67
CA TYR A 62 13.82 15.71 -20.10
C TYR A 62 12.47 15.86 -20.82
N VAL A 63 11.47 15.10 -20.44
CA VAL A 63 10.10 15.27 -20.96
C VAL A 63 9.55 16.63 -20.56
N ASP A 64 9.74 17.05 -19.30
CA ASP A 64 9.34 18.37 -18.80
C ASP A 64 10.07 19.51 -19.54
N LEU A 65 11.36 19.35 -19.81
CA LEU A 65 12.12 20.34 -20.60
C LEU A 65 11.60 20.42 -22.03
N LEU A 66 11.37 19.28 -22.69
CA LEU A 66 10.81 19.24 -24.05
C LEU A 66 9.39 19.81 -24.12
N LYS A 67 8.57 19.66 -23.08
CA LYS A 67 7.23 20.28 -23.03
C LYS A 67 7.26 21.81 -22.93
N ARG A 68 8.36 22.39 -22.42
CA ARG A 68 8.56 23.85 -22.37
C ARG A 68 8.94 24.43 -23.72
N GLU A 69 9.49 23.59 -24.62
CA GLU A 69 9.70 23.98 -26.01
C GLU A 69 8.34 24.02 -26.71
N ASP A 70 8.04 25.12 -27.34
CA ASP A 70 6.74 25.33 -28.01
C ASP A 70 6.71 24.62 -29.39
N PHE A 71 6.45 23.31 -29.35
CA PHE A 71 6.29 22.52 -30.57
C PHE A 71 4.94 22.85 -31.24
N GLU A 72 4.97 23.31 -32.47
CA GLU A 72 3.76 23.59 -33.26
C GLU A 72 3.00 22.30 -33.63
N ASP A 73 3.70 21.16 -33.80
CA ASP A 73 3.08 19.90 -34.21
C ASP A 73 2.29 19.25 -33.03
N PRO A 74 0.95 19.13 -33.17
CA PRO A 74 0.11 18.52 -32.15
C PRO A 74 0.48 17.05 -31.82
N LYS A 75 1.09 16.35 -32.80
CA LYS A 75 1.52 14.97 -32.59
C LYS A 75 2.68 14.88 -31.60
N ILE A 76 3.63 15.84 -31.69
CA ILE A 76 4.77 15.89 -30.76
C ILE A 76 4.26 16.16 -29.34
N ARG A 77 3.34 17.11 -29.16
CA ARG A 77 2.73 17.40 -27.85
C ARG A 77 2.03 16.16 -27.28
N ASN A 78 1.27 15.44 -28.09
CA ASN A 78 0.62 14.20 -27.65
C ASN A 78 1.63 13.11 -27.28
N TYR A 79 2.72 12.94 -28.02
CA TYR A 79 3.77 11.97 -27.69
C TYR A 79 4.46 12.33 -26.37
N LEU A 80 4.75 13.59 -26.12
CA LEU A 80 5.33 14.05 -24.86
C LEU A 80 4.39 13.80 -23.67
N GLN A 81 3.09 14.06 -23.84
CA GLN A 81 2.09 13.78 -22.82
C GLN A 81 2.02 12.29 -22.49
N VAL A 82 2.00 11.43 -23.50
CA VAL A 82 2.00 9.97 -23.30
C VAL A 82 3.28 9.50 -22.60
N LEU A 83 4.44 10.04 -22.98
CA LEU A 83 5.73 9.71 -22.34
C LEU A 83 5.72 10.12 -20.87
N GLU A 84 5.26 11.31 -20.55
CA GLU A 84 5.11 11.80 -19.19
C GLU A 84 4.23 10.87 -18.35
N GLU A 85 3.03 10.56 -18.83
CA GLU A 85 2.10 9.64 -18.12
C GLU A 85 2.74 8.28 -17.85
N LYS A 86 3.44 7.71 -18.85
CA LYS A 86 4.09 6.40 -18.69
C LYS A 86 5.27 6.46 -17.73
N ALA A 87 6.05 7.53 -17.76
CA ALA A 87 7.17 7.73 -16.85
C ALA A 87 6.70 7.91 -15.40
N TYR A 88 5.68 8.73 -15.15
CA TYR A 88 5.09 8.87 -13.82
C TYR A 88 4.46 7.56 -13.32
N ARG A 89 3.77 6.82 -14.20
CA ARG A 89 3.22 5.52 -13.85
C ARG A 89 4.30 4.53 -13.43
N LEU A 90 5.43 4.48 -14.16
CA LEU A 90 6.54 3.59 -13.81
C LEU A 90 7.18 4.00 -12.48
N LYS A 91 7.33 5.31 -12.21
CA LYS A 91 7.79 5.84 -10.93
C LYS A 91 6.91 5.34 -9.78
N THR A 92 5.59 5.49 -9.90
CA THR A 92 4.64 5.03 -8.87
C THR A 92 4.74 3.52 -8.65
N LEU A 93 4.81 2.72 -9.72
CA LEU A 93 4.93 1.27 -9.61
C LEU A 93 6.22 0.84 -8.90
N THR A 94 7.35 1.50 -9.18
CA THR A 94 8.61 1.20 -8.48
C THR A 94 8.54 1.56 -7.00
N GLU A 95 7.94 2.69 -6.66
CA GLU A 95 7.71 3.11 -5.27
C GLU A 95 6.79 2.13 -4.53
N ASP A 96 5.72 1.65 -5.17
CA ASP A 96 4.78 0.67 -4.61
C ASP A 96 5.45 -0.69 -4.35
N VAL A 97 6.30 -1.17 -5.26
CA VAL A 97 7.04 -2.43 -5.09
C VAL A 97 8.01 -2.34 -3.91
N VAL A 98 8.75 -1.24 -3.77
CA VAL A 98 9.65 -1.02 -2.62
C VAL A 98 8.88 -1.02 -1.31
N GLU A 99 7.75 -0.31 -1.28
CA GLU A 99 6.96 -0.23 -0.05
C GLU A 99 6.35 -1.59 0.31
N ALA A 100 5.78 -2.30 -0.66
CA ALA A 100 5.27 -3.66 -0.45
C ALA A 100 6.36 -4.60 0.09
N SER A 101 7.58 -4.51 -0.43
CA SER A 101 8.72 -5.28 0.06
C SER A 101 9.10 -4.94 1.50
N LYS A 102 9.11 -3.65 1.86
CA LYS A 102 9.38 -3.20 3.24
C LYS A 102 8.30 -3.65 4.22
N VAL A 103 7.03 -3.62 3.79
CA VAL A 103 5.90 -4.15 4.59
C VAL A 103 6.09 -5.63 4.86
N SER A 104 6.35 -6.41 3.81
CA SER A 104 6.51 -7.87 3.88
C SER A 104 7.66 -8.30 4.79
N SER A 105 8.74 -7.53 4.83
CA SER A 105 9.92 -7.83 5.68
C SER A 105 9.83 -7.30 7.10
N GLY A 106 8.71 -6.65 7.49
CA GLY A 106 8.55 -6.05 8.81
C GLY A 106 9.44 -4.82 9.07
N ASN A 107 10.19 -4.35 8.07
CA ASN A 107 11.13 -3.22 8.18
C ASN A 107 10.44 -1.86 7.99
N ILE A 108 9.25 -1.70 8.55
CA ILE A 108 8.53 -0.43 8.50
C ILE A 108 8.60 0.26 9.86
N SER A 109 9.14 1.47 9.89
CA SER A 109 8.93 2.41 10.97
C SER A 109 7.63 3.18 10.74
N LEU A 110 6.72 3.17 11.71
CA LEU A 110 5.50 3.96 11.70
C LEU A 110 5.69 5.21 12.54
N GLU A 111 5.36 6.38 11.99
CA GLU A 111 5.31 7.65 12.71
C GLU A 111 3.89 7.87 13.24
N MET A 112 3.57 7.17 14.35
CA MET A 112 2.25 7.19 14.95
C MET A 112 1.97 8.52 15.64
N MET A 113 0.81 9.13 15.32
CA MET A 113 0.36 10.39 15.89
C MET A 113 -1.17 10.45 15.99
N ASN A 114 -1.67 11.38 16.81
CA ASN A 114 -3.10 11.66 16.80
C ASN A 114 -3.46 12.41 15.52
N LEU A 115 -4.36 11.82 14.74
CA LEU A 115 -4.75 12.29 13.42
C LEU A 115 -6.25 12.50 13.36
N ASN A 116 -6.68 13.68 12.91
CA ASN A 116 -8.08 13.94 12.62
C ASN A 116 -8.45 13.38 11.25
N LEU A 117 -9.18 12.25 11.25
CA LEU A 117 -9.52 11.55 10.00
C LEU A 117 -10.53 12.34 9.15
N VAL A 118 -11.42 13.14 9.76
CA VAL A 118 -12.34 14.01 9.02
C VAL A 118 -11.57 15.02 8.16
N GLU A 119 -10.57 15.66 8.76
CA GLU A 119 -9.74 16.65 8.08
C GLU A 119 -8.90 16.00 6.97
N LEU A 120 -8.30 14.84 7.24
CA LEU A 120 -7.53 14.11 6.25
C LEU A 120 -8.37 13.67 5.05
N VAL A 121 -9.61 13.20 5.28
CA VAL A 121 -10.54 12.81 4.19
C VAL A 121 -10.93 14.04 3.37
N ASN A 122 -11.23 15.19 4.02
CA ASN A 122 -11.54 16.43 3.31
C ASN A 122 -10.38 16.93 2.45
N GLN A 123 -9.15 16.94 2.99
CA GLN A 123 -7.96 17.36 2.25
C GLN A 123 -7.70 16.44 1.07
N THR A 124 -7.74 15.12 1.30
CA THR A 124 -7.49 14.15 0.22
C THR A 124 -8.58 14.23 -0.85
N SER A 125 -9.86 14.38 -0.47
CA SER A 125 -10.95 14.48 -1.46
C SER A 125 -10.82 15.69 -2.37
N ALA A 126 -10.38 16.84 -1.84
CA ALA A 126 -10.14 18.04 -2.62
C ALA A 126 -9.05 17.87 -3.70
N GLU A 127 -8.00 17.08 -3.41
CA GLU A 127 -6.94 16.77 -4.39
C GLU A 127 -7.44 15.94 -5.59
N PHE A 128 -8.57 15.24 -5.43
CA PHE A 128 -9.15 14.40 -6.47
C PHE A 128 -10.36 15.04 -7.18
N GLU A 129 -10.80 16.24 -6.80
CA GLU A 129 -11.99 16.91 -7.33
C GLU A 129 -11.96 17.02 -8.85
N GLU A 130 -10.87 17.53 -9.44
CA GLU A 130 -10.71 17.65 -10.90
C GLU A 130 -10.81 16.30 -11.62
N LYS A 131 -10.27 15.21 -11.03
CA LYS A 131 -10.35 13.86 -11.62
C LYS A 131 -11.77 13.31 -11.61
N PHE A 132 -12.53 13.63 -10.58
CA PHE A 132 -13.94 13.24 -10.47
C PHE A 132 -14.79 14.05 -11.45
N GLU A 133 -14.57 15.35 -11.54
CA GLU A 133 -15.26 16.24 -12.49
C GLU A 133 -15.00 15.84 -13.94
N ALA A 134 -13.77 15.50 -14.31
CA ALA A 134 -13.40 15.06 -15.65
C ALA A 134 -14.17 13.81 -16.13
N ARG A 135 -14.74 13.03 -15.22
CA ARG A 135 -15.57 11.86 -15.50
C ARG A 135 -17.04 12.04 -15.08
N ASN A 136 -17.47 13.27 -14.83
CA ASN A 136 -18.82 13.59 -14.35
C ASN A 136 -19.23 12.81 -13.10
N LEU A 137 -18.26 12.43 -12.24
CA LEU A 137 -18.52 11.72 -11.00
C LEU A 137 -18.92 12.72 -9.93
N LYS A 138 -19.99 12.42 -9.19
CA LYS A 138 -20.43 13.27 -8.08
C LYS A 138 -20.03 12.63 -6.75
N MET A 139 -19.16 13.31 -6.01
CA MET A 139 -18.79 12.90 -4.66
C MET A 139 -19.86 13.33 -3.66
N ILE A 140 -20.32 12.41 -2.82
CA ILE A 140 -21.27 12.63 -1.74
C ILE A 140 -20.56 12.26 -0.45
N MET A 141 -20.26 13.27 0.37
CA MET A 141 -19.55 13.09 1.64
C MET A 141 -20.49 13.22 2.82
N ASN A 142 -20.54 12.19 3.66
CA ASN A 142 -21.28 12.17 4.91
C ASN A 142 -20.24 12.02 6.03
N LEU A 143 -19.73 13.16 6.49
CA LEU A 143 -18.70 13.22 7.52
C LEU A 143 -19.30 13.82 8.80
N PRO A 144 -18.87 13.39 9.98
CA PRO A 144 -19.28 14.01 11.22
C PRO A 144 -18.78 15.45 11.31
N THR A 145 -19.50 16.30 12.03
CA THR A 145 -19.10 17.70 12.28
C THR A 145 -17.99 17.80 13.31
N GLU A 146 -17.89 16.81 14.20
CA GLU A 146 -16.85 16.72 15.21
C GLU A 146 -15.61 15.99 14.68
N PRO A 147 -14.41 16.34 15.17
CA PRO A 147 -13.18 15.63 14.80
C PRO A 147 -13.21 14.16 15.19
N ALA A 148 -12.99 13.26 14.24
CA ALA A 148 -12.79 11.85 14.51
C ALA A 148 -11.27 11.57 14.59
N THR A 149 -10.77 11.53 15.83
CA THR A 149 -9.33 11.36 16.08
C THR A 149 -8.96 9.88 16.16
N ILE A 150 -7.95 9.48 15.39
CA ILE A 150 -7.36 8.13 15.41
C ILE A 150 -5.85 8.22 15.70
N TYR A 151 -5.26 7.15 16.23
CA TYR A 151 -3.80 7.06 16.42
C TYR A 151 -3.19 6.29 15.25
N ALA A 152 -2.59 7.00 14.31
CA ALA A 152 -2.11 6.44 13.04
C ALA A 152 -0.94 7.23 12.45
N ASP A 153 -0.26 6.65 11.44
CA ASP A 153 0.71 7.36 10.61
C ASP A 153 -0.03 8.16 9.52
N GLY A 154 0.01 9.48 9.61
CA GLY A 154 -0.73 10.38 8.73
C GLY A 154 -0.35 10.26 7.27
N ARG A 155 0.96 10.07 6.95
CA ARG A 155 1.44 9.91 5.58
C ARG A 155 0.92 8.62 4.95
N ARG A 156 0.90 7.54 5.71
CA ARG A 156 0.39 6.25 5.24
C ARG A 156 -1.13 6.24 5.10
N MET A 157 -1.82 6.86 6.03
CA MET A 157 -3.28 7.02 5.93
C MET A 157 -3.68 7.87 4.71
N TRP A 158 -2.98 8.98 4.47
CA TRP A 158 -3.19 9.76 3.24
C TRP A 158 -2.99 8.89 1.98
N ARG A 159 -1.93 8.07 1.95
CA ARG A 159 -1.66 7.19 0.80
C ARG A 159 -2.76 6.12 0.60
N VAL A 160 -3.29 5.56 1.69
CA VAL A 160 -4.44 4.65 1.62
C VAL A 160 -5.64 5.36 0.99
N LEU A 161 -5.98 6.55 1.48
CA LEU A 161 -7.09 7.36 0.96
C LEU A 161 -6.87 7.74 -0.50
N ALA A 162 -5.69 8.22 -0.86
CA ALA A 162 -5.33 8.59 -2.23
C ALA A 162 -5.46 7.39 -3.18
N ASN A 163 -5.04 6.20 -2.78
CA ASN A 163 -5.20 4.98 -3.57
C ASN A 163 -6.68 4.61 -3.77
N VAL A 164 -7.50 4.72 -2.73
CA VAL A 164 -8.94 4.40 -2.81
C VAL A 164 -9.67 5.44 -3.66
N PHE A 165 -9.42 6.74 -3.48
CA PHE A 165 -10.00 7.78 -4.32
C PHE A 165 -9.56 7.66 -5.78
N ASN A 166 -8.29 7.37 -6.03
CA ASN A 166 -7.80 7.15 -7.39
C ASN A 166 -8.45 5.94 -8.06
N ASN A 167 -8.68 4.85 -7.31
CA ASN A 167 -9.40 3.69 -7.79
C ASN A 167 -10.87 4.03 -8.09
N ALA A 168 -11.54 4.77 -7.21
CA ALA A 168 -12.91 5.24 -7.43
C ALA A 168 -12.99 6.13 -8.68
N ALA A 169 -12.08 7.11 -8.83
CA ALA A 169 -12.02 7.96 -10.01
C ALA A 169 -11.79 7.18 -11.31
N LYS A 170 -10.99 6.11 -11.26
CA LYS A 170 -10.61 5.33 -12.43
C LYS A 170 -11.67 4.32 -12.86
N TYR A 171 -12.32 3.65 -11.90
CA TYR A 171 -13.17 2.50 -12.16
C TYR A 171 -14.67 2.75 -11.93
N ALA A 172 -15.06 3.88 -11.35
CA ALA A 172 -16.47 4.21 -11.23
C ALA A 172 -17.09 4.45 -12.60
N MET A 173 -18.37 4.06 -12.72
CA MET A 173 -19.17 4.33 -13.90
C MET A 173 -19.30 5.84 -14.11
N GLU A 174 -19.02 6.33 -15.31
CA GLU A 174 -19.13 7.75 -15.65
C GLU A 174 -20.52 8.30 -15.33
N GLY A 175 -20.58 9.51 -14.80
CA GLY A 175 -21.82 10.16 -14.38
C GLY A 175 -22.46 9.60 -13.10
N SER A 176 -21.82 8.63 -12.45
CA SER A 176 -22.33 8.01 -11.21
C SER A 176 -21.92 8.80 -9.95
N ARG A 177 -22.33 8.29 -8.79
CA ARG A 177 -22.01 8.86 -7.49
C ARG A 177 -20.96 8.00 -6.77
N VAL A 178 -20.06 8.69 -6.06
CA VAL A 178 -19.12 8.08 -5.12
C VAL A 178 -19.49 8.56 -3.72
N TYR A 179 -19.84 7.64 -2.84
CA TYR A 179 -20.22 7.94 -1.46
C TYR A 179 -19.02 7.74 -0.55
N VAL A 180 -18.79 8.71 0.32
CA VAL A 180 -17.74 8.69 1.34
C VAL A 180 -18.42 8.90 2.68
N ASP A 181 -18.57 7.84 3.45
CA ASP A 181 -19.24 7.84 4.73
C ASP A 181 -18.20 7.63 5.85
N LEU A 182 -18.13 8.53 6.83
CA LEU A 182 -17.31 8.38 8.02
C LEU A 182 -18.22 8.36 9.24
N VAL A 183 -18.15 7.29 10.03
CA VAL A 183 -18.97 7.10 11.21
C VAL A 183 -18.08 6.79 12.40
N GLN A 184 -18.27 7.48 13.52
CA GLN A 184 -17.63 7.15 14.79
C GLN A 184 -18.64 6.44 15.70
N THR A 185 -18.28 5.27 16.19
CA THR A 185 -19.09 4.48 17.12
C THR A 185 -18.24 4.11 18.33
N GLY A 186 -18.40 4.84 19.42
CA GLY A 186 -17.57 4.68 20.60
C GLY A 186 -16.09 5.02 20.31
N GLU A 187 -15.21 4.04 20.48
CA GLU A 187 -13.76 4.18 20.22
C GLU A 187 -13.36 3.81 18.78
N GLU A 188 -14.29 3.32 17.98
CA GLU A 188 -14.04 2.92 16.60
C GLU A 188 -14.47 3.99 15.61
N VAL A 189 -13.64 4.21 14.57
CA VAL A 189 -13.95 5.08 13.43
C VAL A 189 -13.99 4.25 12.17
N GLN A 190 -15.13 4.25 11.50
CA GLN A 190 -15.34 3.51 10.27
C GLN A 190 -15.44 4.46 9.08
N LEU A 191 -14.52 4.33 8.11
CA LEU A 191 -14.59 5.00 6.83
C LEU A 191 -15.05 4.02 5.76
N THR A 192 -16.07 4.40 5.00
CA THR A 192 -16.63 3.60 3.91
C THR A 192 -16.66 4.40 2.63
N ILE A 193 -16.09 3.86 1.56
CA ILE A 193 -16.14 4.48 0.22
C ILE A 193 -16.84 3.51 -0.72
N LYS A 194 -17.92 3.98 -1.38
CA LYS A 194 -18.78 3.18 -2.27
C LYS A 194 -18.87 3.83 -3.63
N ASN A 195 -18.66 3.06 -4.68
CA ASN A 195 -18.91 3.47 -6.06
C ASN A 195 -19.55 2.34 -6.87
N VAL A 196 -20.23 2.69 -7.95
CA VAL A 196 -20.67 1.72 -8.96
C VAL A 196 -19.55 1.53 -9.96
N SER A 197 -19.07 0.30 -10.15
CA SER A 197 -18.00 0.00 -11.10
C SER A 197 -18.54 -0.08 -12.53
N GLU A 198 -17.77 0.47 -13.49
CA GLU A 198 -18.09 0.37 -14.92
C GLU A 198 -17.99 -1.06 -15.45
N GLN A 199 -17.12 -1.86 -14.85
CA GLN A 199 -16.91 -3.26 -15.21
C GLN A 199 -17.17 -4.17 -14.00
N PRO A 200 -17.69 -5.39 -14.22
CA PRO A 200 -17.84 -6.35 -13.13
C PRO A 200 -16.47 -6.67 -12.54
N LEU A 201 -16.37 -6.63 -11.22
CA LEU A 201 -15.17 -7.00 -10.49
C LEU A 201 -15.02 -8.53 -10.56
N ASN A 202 -14.11 -9.02 -11.42
CA ASN A 202 -13.68 -10.42 -11.43
C ASN A 202 -12.68 -10.66 -10.28
N ILE A 203 -13.17 -10.51 -9.04
CA ILE A 203 -12.39 -10.81 -7.85
C ILE A 203 -12.68 -12.27 -7.48
N SER A 204 -11.63 -13.10 -7.38
CA SER A 204 -11.78 -14.48 -6.93
C SER A 204 -12.32 -14.49 -5.49
N CYS A 205 -13.15 -15.50 -5.17
CA CYS A 205 -13.82 -15.67 -3.87
C CYS A 205 -12.87 -15.59 -2.66
N LEU A 206 -11.60 -15.91 -2.85
CA LEU A 206 -10.53 -15.86 -1.84
C LEU A 206 -10.23 -14.45 -1.29
N LEU A 207 -10.51 -13.38 -2.06
CA LEU A 207 -10.31 -11.99 -1.60
C LEU A 207 -11.44 -11.50 -0.69
N TYR A 208 -12.64 -12.12 -0.78
CA TYR A 208 -13.77 -11.79 0.09
C TYR A 208 -13.75 -12.55 1.43
N THR A 209 -12.97 -13.64 1.50
CA THR A 209 -12.92 -14.55 2.66
C THR A 209 -11.57 -14.51 3.40
N SER A 210 -10.71 -13.54 3.11
CA SER A 210 -9.51 -13.32 3.92
C SER A 210 -9.98 -12.96 5.33
N PRO A 211 -9.71 -13.79 6.35
CA PRO A 211 -10.05 -13.46 7.71
C PRO A 211 -9.33 -12.16 8.07
N SER A 212 -10.07 -11.23 8.64
CA SER A 212 -9.48 -10.07 9.31
C SER A 212 -8.46 -10.58 10.33
N PRO A 213 -7.26 -9.99 10.44
CA PRO A 213 -6.27 -10.38 11.44
C PRO A 213 -6.72 -9.98 12.86
N ARG A 214 -7.89 -10.47 13.27
CA ARG A 214 -8.40 -10.42 14.64
C ARG A 214 -8.82 -11.84 14.96
N ASP A 215 -7.86 -12.60 15.48
CA ASP A 215 -7.99 -13.67 16.47
C ASP A 215 -6.58 -14.03 16.97
#